data_6cc5eab964485d6320b25495547be620
#
_entry.id   6cc5eab964485d6320b25495547be620
#
_cell.length_a   1.000
_cell.length_b   1.000
_cell.length_c   1.000
_cell.angle_alpha   90.00
_cell.angle_beta   90.00
_cell.angle_gamma   90.00
#
_symmetry.space_group_name_H-M   'P 1'
#
loop_
_entity.id
_entity.type
_entity.pdbx_description
1 polymer ?
#
loop_
_entity_poly.entity_id
_entity_poly.type
_entity_poly.pdbx_seq_one_letter_code
_entity_poly.pdbx_strand_id
1 'polypeptide(L)'
;MSRGIYVPCAWVLMTGKTMECYWQVFNWLTSVVQDLNPSYFGVDFERTFWTNVVLHFPNVKLVGCNFHFKQAGKRNMKKHHIPGHEIGYAMRFGVYNLLTVIPPEHLESGVEFVLDIIEAHLEHIYKDDAPALKKSKSHWWGFFEKYFK
;
A
#
# COMPACT_ATOMS: atom_id res chain seq x y z
N MET A 1 20.53 -4.21 -12.30
CA MET A 1 19.20 -4.68 -11.85
C MET A 1 18.63 -5.58 -12.91
N SER A 2 18.52 -6.88 -12.65
CA SER A 2 17.86 -7.81 -13.57
C SER A 2 16.37 -7.45 -13.60
N ARG A 3 15.85 -7.21 -14.80
CA ARG A 3 14.39 -7.08 -15.00
C ARG A 3 13.80 -8.47 -14.77
N GLY A 4 13.25 -8.69 -13.58
CA GLY A 4 12.54 -9.95 -13.29
C GLY A 4 11.36 -10.10 -14.24
N ILE A 5 11.25 -11.26 -14.88
CA ILE A 5 10.07 -11.61 -15.66
C ILE A 5 9.09 -12.28 -14.70
N TYR A 6 7.89 -11.73 -14.59
CA TYR A 6 6.80 -12.34 -13.84
C TYR A 6 6.01 -13.26 -14.79
N VAL A 7 6.01 -14.55 -14.50
CA VAL A 7 5.26 -15.54 -15.28
C VAL A 7 4.12 -16.07 -14.42
N PRO A 8 2.86 -15.98 -14.86
CA PRO A 8 1.76 -16.64 -14.17
C PRO A 8 1.94 -18.15 -14.21
N CYS A 9 2.06 -18.79 -13.05
CA CYS A 9 2.30 -20.23 -12.93
C CYS A 9 1.03 -21.03 -12.60
N ALA A 10 0.01 -20.37 -12.03
CA ALA A 10 -1.24 -21.01 -11.66
C ALA A 10 -2.40 -20.04 -11.66
N TRP A 11 -3.59 -20.51 -12.00
CA TRP A 11 -4.87 -19.82 -11.83
C TRP A 11 -5.77 -20.72 -11.00
N VAL A 12 -6.35 -20.14 -9.95
CA VAL A 12 -7.22 -20.87 -9.05
C VAL A 12 -8.61 -20.24 -9.04
N LEU A 13 -9.61 -21.05 -9.31
CA LEU A 13 -11.03 -20.66 -9.15
C LEU A 13 -11.49 -21.08 -7.76
N MET A 14 -11.98 -20.09 -7.00
CA MET A 14 -12.48 -20.31 -5.63
C MET A 14 -13.93 -19.84 -5.53
N THR A 15 -14.72 -20.51 -4.70
CA THR A 15 -16.10 -20.13 -4.42
C THR A 15 -16.23 -18.92 -3.49
N GLY A 16 -15.13 -18.54 -2.81
CA GLY A 16 -15.08 -17.38 -1.91
C GLY A 16 -13.67 -17.07 -1.46
N LYS A 17 -13.53 -15.97 -0.74
CA LYS A 17 -12.26 -15.49 -0.16
C LYS A 17 -12.20 -15.78 1.34
N THR A 18 -12.47 -17.02 1.70
CA THR A 18 -12.45 -17.49 3.10
C THR A 18 -11.08 -18.06 3.49
N MET A 19 -10.84 -18.16 4.80
CA MET A 19 -9.64 -18.83 5.32
C MET A 19 -9.50 -20.24 4.76
N GLU A 20 -10.59 -20.99 4.76
CA GLU A 20 -10.64 -22.37 4.26
C GLU A 20 -10.29 -22.47 2.77
N CYS A 21 -10.87 -21.59 1.93
CA CYS A 21 -10.57 -21.60 0.49
C CYS A 21 -9.08 -21.34 0.23
N TYR A 22 -8.48 -20.35 0.89
CA TYR A 22 -7.06 -20.08 0.73
C TYR A 22 -6.18 -21.18 1.31
N TRP A 23 -6.58 -21.76 2.45
CA TRP A 23 -5.86 -22.86 3.05
C TRP A 23 -5.78 -24.09 2.12
N GLN A 24 -6.90 -24.45 1.47
CA GLN A 24 -6.94 -25.53 0.48
C GLN A 24 -6.03 -25.24 -0.72
N VAL A 25 -6.02 -23.99 -1.21
CA VAL A 25 -5.13 -23.58 -2.31
C VAL A 25 -3.66 -23.75 -1.93
N PHE A 26 -3.26 -23.28 -0.76
CA PHE A 26 -1.87 -23.38 -0.31
C PHE A 26 -1.45 -24.83 -0.02
N ASN A 27 -2.32 -25.63 0.57
CA ASN A 27 -2.07 -27.05 0.74
C ASN A 27 -1.87 -27.76 -0.59
N TRP A 28 -2.73 -27.48 -1.57
CA TRP A 28 -2.55 -28.03 -2.91
C TRP A 28 -1.23 -27.54 -3.50
N LEU A 29 -0.92 -26.26 -3.44
CA LEU A 29 0.31 -25.70 -3.99
C LEU A 29 1.57 -26.37 -3.39
N THR A 30 1.60 -26.52 -2.08
CA THR A 30 2.72 -27.19 -1.38
C THR A 30 2.79 -28.70 -1.65
N SER A 31 1.68 -29.33 -2.02
CA SER A 31 1.66 -30.74 -2.40
C SER A 31 2.20 -31.00 -3.81
N VAL A 32 2.01 -30.06 -4.75
CA VAL A 32 2.44 -30.22 -6.15
C VAL A 32 3.83 -29.63 -6.41
N VAL A 33 4.25 -28.65 -5.64
CA VAL A 33 5.58 -28.04 -5.75
C VAL A 33 6.40 -28.46 -4.54
N GLN A 34 7.19 -29.51 -4.72
CA GLN A 34 8.10 -29.99 -3.67
C GLN A 34 9.13 -28.93 -3.32
N ASP A 35 9.47 -28.83 -2.04
CA ASP A 35 10.47 -27.90 -1.49
C ASP A 35 10.16 -26.40 -1.73
N LEU A 36 8.89 -26.06 -1.96
CA LEU A 36 8.47 -24.67 -2.08
C LEU A 36 8.75 -23.89 -0.78
N ASN A 37 9.81 -23.11 -0.78
CA ASN A 37 10.23 -22.30 0.37
C ASN A 37 10.58 -20.86 -0.08
N PRO A 38 9.58 -20.00 -0.31
CA PRO A 38 9.81 -18.65 -0.77
C PRO A 38 10.42 -17.79 0.32
N SER A 39 11.49 -17.06 0.00
CA SER A 39 12.05 -16.03 0.91
C SER A 39 11.18 -14.79 0.98
N TYR A 40 10.45 -14.47 -0.10
CA TYR A 40 9.57 -13.30 -0.21
C TYR A 40 8.26 -13.71 -0.87
N PHE A 41 7.17 -13.12 -0.41
CA PHE A 41 5.85 -13.33 -1.00
C PHE A 41 5.17 -11.97 -1.25
N GLY A 42 4.91 -11.65 -2.51
CA GLY A 42 4.15 -10.46 -2.89
C GLY A 42 2.67 -10.66 -2.62
N VAL A 43 2.08 -9.81 -1.80
CA VAL A 43 0.67 -9.91 -1.39
C VAL A 43 -0.06 -8.60 -1.64
N ASP A 44 -1.38 -8.70 -1.89
CA ASP A 44 -2.26 -7.55 -1.72
C ASP A 44 -2.62 -7.35 -0.22
N PHE A 45 -3.46 -6.35 0.09
CA PHE A 45 -3.85 -6.06 1.47
C PHE A 45 -5.08 -6.88 1.91
N GLU A 46 -5.27 -8.09 1.37
CA GLU A 46 -6.31 -9.01 1.79
C GLU A 46 -5.83 -9.86 2.97
N ARG A 47 -6.36 -9.55 4.17
CA ARG A 47 -5.93 -10.18 5.42
C ARG A 47 -5.99 -11.71 5.38
N THR A 48 -7.07 -12.25 4.86
CA THR A 48 -7.30 -13.70 4.77
C THR A 48 -6.23 -14.38 3.93
N PHE A 49 -5.82 -13.75 2.82
CA PHE A 49 -4.78 -14.27 1.93
C PHE A 49 -3.40 -14.29 2.62
N TRP A 50 -2.91 -13.14 3.09
CA TRP A 50 -1.57 -13.09 3.67
C TRP A 50 -1.46 -13.85 5.01
N THR A 51 -2.56 -14.00 5.77
CA THR A 51 -2.57 -14.88 6.95
C THR A 51 -2.28 -16.33 6.55
N ASN A 52 -2.91 -16.83 5.48
CA ASN A 52 -2.63 -18.17 4.97
C ASN A 52 -1.19 -18.32 4.44
N VAL A 53 -0.63 -17.28 3.80
CA VAL A 53 0.78 -17.29 3.39
C VAL A 53 1.69 -17.54 4.59
N VAL A 54 1.51 -16.79 5.67
CA VAL A 54 2.34 -16.93 6.88
C VAL A 54 2.15 -18.29 7.57
N LEU A 55 0.94 -18.84 7.55
CA LEU A 55 0.68 -20.17 8.10
C LEU A 55 1.42 -21.29 7.35
N HIS A 56 1.50 -21.18 6.02
CA HIS A 56 2.20 -22.21 5.21
C HIS A 56 3.70 -21.95 5.08
N PHE A 57 4.12 -20.68 5.17
CA PHE A 57 5.51 -20.26 5.04
C PHE A 57 5.92 -19.34 6.20
N PRO A 58 6.19 -19.89 7.40
CA PRO A 58 6.42 -19.08 8.62
C PRO A 58 7.61 -18.12 8.54
N ASN A 59 8.60 -18.45 7.71
CA ASN A 59 9.82 -17.64 7.56
C ASN A 59 9.77 -16.67 6.39
N VAL A 60 8.65 -16.57 5.69
CA VAL A 60 8.50 -15.71 4.51
C VAL A 60 8.43 -14.24 4.89
N LYS A 61 9.06 -13.40 4.10
CA LYS A 61 8.88 -11.94 4.19
C LYS A 61 7.75 -11.52 3.25
N LEU A 62 6.71 -10.93 3.82
CA LEU A 62 5.60 -10.38 3.04
C LEU A 62 5.99 -9.03 2.43
N VAL A 63 5.73 -8.87 1.16
CA VAL A 63 5.93 -7.61 0.42
C VAL A 63 4.57 -7.13 -0.09
N GLY A 64 4.09 -6.02 0.44
CA GLY A 64 2.82 -5.42 0.04
C GLY A 64 2.86 -4.92 -1.40
N CYS A 65 1.78 -5.11 -2.14
CA CYS A 65 1.65 -4.64 -3.52
C CYS A 65 1.54 -3.10 -3.55
N ASN A 66 2.55 -2.42 -4.11
CA ASN A 66 2.57 -0.95 -4.25
C ASN A 66 1.36 -0.41 -5.03
N PHE A 67 0.89 -1.13 -6.05
CA PHE A 67 -0.31 -0.74 -6.79
C PHE A 67 -1.54 -0.66 -5.88
N HIS A 68 -1.80 -1.71 -5.09
CA HIS A 68 -2.92 -1.75 -4.15
C HIS A 68 -2.77 -0.72 -3.03
N PHE A 69 -1.55 -0.50 -2.52
CA PHE A 69 -1.25 0.56 -1.57
C PHE A 69 -1.64 1.94 -2.11
N LYS A 70 -1.15 2.30 -3.30
CA LYS A 70 -1.49 3.58 -3.94
C LYS A 70 -2.98 3.70 -4.26
N GLN A 71 -3.62 2.63 -4.70
CA GLN A 71 -5.04 2.63 -5.00
C GLN A 71 -5.89 2.83 -3.71
N ALA A 72 -5.51 2.18 -2.61
CA ALA A 72 -6.16 2.35 -1.31
C ALA A 72 -5.96 3.77 -0.78
N GLY A 73 -4.73 4.30 -0.82
CA GLY A 73 -4.42 5.67 -0.44
C GLY A 73 -5.26 6.67 -1.22
N LYS A 74 -5.29 6.55 -2.56
CA LYS A 74 -6.10 7.43 -3.42
C LYS A 74 -7.59 7.41 -3.09
N ARG A 75 -8.15 6.22 -2.77
CA ARG A 75 -9.56 6.12 -2.34
C ARG A 75 -9.81 6.83 -1.00
N ASN A 76 -8.89 6.68 -0.05
CA ASN A 76 -9.00 7.33 1.26
C ASN A 76 -8.80 8.86 1.17
N MET A 77 -7.85 9.34 0.37
CA MET A 77 -7.69 10.79 0.11
C MET A 77 -8.99 11.41 -0.40
N LYS A 78 -9.68 10.73 -1.34
CA LYS A 78 -10.99 11.19 -1.82
C LYS A 78 -12.05 11.22 -0.71
N LYS A 79 -12.07 10.24 0.21
CA LYS A 79 -12.99 10.25 1.37
C LYS A 79 -12.72 11.40 2.33
N HIS A 80 -11.48 11.88 2.39
CA HIS A 80 -11.07 13.06 3.15
C HIS A 80 -11.24 14.37 2.39
N HIS A 81 -11.99 14.35 1.27
CA HIS A 81 -12.29 15.51 0.44
C HIS A 81 -11.06 16.26 -0.09
N ILE A 82 -9.94 15.54 -0.25
CA ILE A 82 -8.73 16.09 -0.85
C ILE A 82 -8.98 16.31 -2.36
N PRO A 83 -8.70 17.51 -2.90
CA PRO A 83 -8.91 17.82 -4.30
C PRO A 83 -8.12 16.94 -5.26
N GLY A 84 -8.70 16.66 -6.44
CA GLY A 84 -8.10 15.72 -7.41
C GLY A 84 -6.71 16.11 -7.91
N HIS A 85 -6.42 17.41 -8.06
CA HIS A 85 -5.11 17.91 -8.47
C HIS A 85 -4.05 17.72 -7.38
N GLU A 86 -4.40 17.87 -6.10
CA GLU A 86 -3.52 17.59 -4.96
C GLU A 86 -3.23 16.09 -4.83
N ILE A 87 -4.27 15.25 -5.00
CA ILE A 87 -4.09 13.79 -5.08
C ILE A 87 -3.15 13.43 -6.24
N GLY A 88 -3.31 14.11 -7.40
CA GLY A 88 -2.43 13.93 -8.54
C GLY A 88 -0.97 14.20 -8.22
N TYR A 89 -0.69 15.25 -7.47
CA TYR A 89 0.65 15.57 -6.99
C TYR A 89 1.19 14.49 -6.02
N ALA A 90 0.42 14.16 -5.00
CA ALA A 90 0.81 13.15 -4.00
C ALA A 90 1.12 11.78 -4.63
N MET A 91 0.43 11.42 -5.72
CA MET A 91 0.64 10.15 -6.41
C MET A 91 1.84 10.13 -7.37
N ARG A 92 2.56 11.25 -7.53
CA ARG A 92 3.82 11.28 -8.29
C ARG A 92 4.88 10.39 -7.64
N PHE A 93 5.88 10.04 -8.44
CA PHE A 93 7.05 9.33 -7.93
C PHE A 93 7.80 10.24 -6.93
N GLY A 94 8.23 9.67 -5.80
CA GLY A 94 8.98 10.42 -4.79
C GLY A 94 8.12 11.20 -3.77
N VAL A 95 6.80 10.98 -3.72
CA VAL A 95 5.93 11.57 -2.69
C VAL A 95 5.28 10.44 -1.87
N TYR A 96 4.01 10.14 -2.07
CA TYR A 96 3.29 9.15 -1.26
C TYR A 96 3.91 7.73 -1.29
N ASN A 97 4.49 7.33 -2.42
CA ASN A 97 5.15 6.04 -2.55
C ASN A 97 6.47 5.92 -1.75
N LEU A 98 7.04 7.01 -1.22
CA LEU A 98 8.18 6.94 -0.30
C LEU A 98 7.84 6.11 0.94
N LEU A 99 6.58 6.14 1.39
CA LEU A 99 6.11 5.37 2.54
C LEU A 99 6.24 3.84 2.35
N THR A 100 6.41 3.37 1.11
CA THR A 100 6.59 1.93 0.83
C THR A 100 8.02 1.44 0.96
N VAL A 101 8.99 2.35 1.12
CA VAL A 101 10.42 2.03 1.21
C VAL A 101 11.02 2.42 2.56
N ILE A 102 10.23 3.07 3.42
CA ILE A 102 10.64 3.48 4.77
C ILE A 102 10.50 2.27 5.70
N PRO A 103 11.52 1.96 6.51
CA PRO A 103 11.41 0.93 7.54
C PRO A 103 10.27 1.24 8.52
N PRO A 104 9.56 0.22 9.05
CA PRO A 104 8.40 0.42 9.94
C PRO A 104 8.70 1.31 11.16
N GLU A 105 9.90 1.20 11.72
CA GLU A 105 10.37 1.98 12.87
C GLU A 105 10.52 3.49 12.56
N HIS A 106 10.59 3.86 11.30
CA HIS A 106 10.71 5.26 10.84
C HIS A 106 9.43 5.75 10.13
N LEU A 107 8.34 4.98 10.19
CA LEU A 107 7.14 5.32 9.45
C LEU A 107 6.54 6.67 9.87
N GLU A 108 6.55 6.99 11.16
CA GLU A 108 6.00 8.25 11.67
C GLU A 108 6.77 9.47 11.10
N SER A 109 8.09 9.47 11.21
CA SER A 109 8.93 10.52 10.62
C SER A 109 8.85 10.57 9.09
N GLY A 110 8.63 9.41 8.45
CA GLY A 110 8.41 9.34 7.01
C GLY A 110 7.07 9.95 6.58
N VAL A 111 6.02 9.79 7.39
CA VAL A 111 4.71 10.43 7.16
C VAL A 111 4.85 11.95 7.29
N GLU A 112 5.53 12.45 8.33
CA GLU A 112 5.81 13.87 8.50
C GLU A 112 6.56 14.44 7.30
N PHE A 113 7.62 13.79 6.86
CA PHE A 113 8.39 14.20 5.68
C PHE A 113 7.55 14.26 4.40
N VAL A 114 6.68 13.28 4.17
CA VAL A 114 5.78 13.29 3.00
C VAL A 114 4.74 14.41 3.13
N LEU A 115 4.27 14.68 4.34
CA LEU A 115 3.35 15.78 4.60
C LEU A 115 3.99 17.14 4.31
N ASP A 116 5.25 17.35 4.73
CA ASP A 116 6.02 18.57 4.45
C ASP A 116 6.17 18.81 2.94
N ILE A 117 6.47 17.76 2.16
CA ILE A 117 6.53 17.86 0.69
C ILE A 117 5.18 18.31 0.11
N ILE A 118 4.09 17.74 0.61
CA ILE A 118 2.74 18.09 0.16
C ILE A 118 2.43 19.53 0.56
N GLU A 119 2.69 19.92 1.79
CA GLU A 119 2.41 21.28 2.30
C GLU A 119 3.17 22.35 1.53
N ALA A 120 4.44 22.13 1.22
CA ALA A 120 5.23 23.03 0.40
C ALA A 120 4.60 23.22 -1.00
N HIS A 121 4.05 22.15 -1.58
CA HIS A 121 3.31 22.25 -2.84
C HIS A 121 2.00 23.03 -2.67
N LEU A 122 1.25 22.81 -1.59
CA LEU A 122 0.00 23.54 -1.31
C LEU A 122 0.25 25.03 -1.14
N GLU A 123 1.30 25.43 -0.43
CA GLU A 123 1.72 26.82 -0.27
C GLU A 123 2.03 27.49 -1.61
N HIS A 124 2.63 26.74 -2.55
CA HIS A 124 2.89 27.25 -3.88
C HIS A 124 1.61 27.46 -4.70
N ILE A 125 0.67 26.49 -4.70
CA ILE A 125 -0.54 26.57 -5.53
C ILE A 125 -1.63 27.48 -4.95
N TYR A 126 -1.67 27.66 -3.62
CA TYR A 126 -2.64 28.48 -2.89
C TYR A 126 -2.02 29.75 -2.31
N LYS A 127 -0.92 30.24 -2.88
CA LYS A 127 -0.18 31.42 -2.38
C LYS A 127 -1.06 32.66 -2.14
N ASP A 128 -2.09 32.84 -2.96
CA ASP A 128 -3.00 34.01 -2.93
C ASP A 128 -4.38 33.66 -2.33
N ASP A 129 -4.56 32.42 -1.79
CA ASP A 129 -5.82 31.93 -1.21
C ASP A 129 -5.59 31.26 0.15
N ALA A 130 -5.36 32.06 1.19
CA ALA A 130 -5.12 31.58 2.54
C ALA A 130 -6.25 30.70 3.13
N PRO A 131 -7.54 30.99 2.89
CA PRO A 131 -8.63 30.10 3.30
C PRO A 131 -8.56 28.72 2.66
N ALA A 132 -8.32 28.63 1.35
CA ALA A 132 -8.17 27.36 0.64
C ALA A 132 -6.96 26.58 1.14
N LEU A 133 -5.82 27.23 1.33
CA LEU A 133 -4.62 26.62 1.90
C LEU A 133 -4.89 26.00 3.27
N LYS A 134 -5.50 26.75 4.18
CA LYS A 134 -5.82 26.25 5.53
C LYS A 134 -6.74 25.04 5.50
N LYS A 135 -7.77 25.08 4.64
CA LYS A 135 -8.71 23.97 4.46
C LYS A 135 -8.00 22.74 3.92
N SER A 136 -7.14 22.89 2.90
CA SER A 136 -6.42 21.79 2.28
C SER A 136 -5.45 21.13 3.26
N LYS A 137 -4.66 21.90 3.99
CA LYS A 137 -3.78 21.39 5.05
C LYS A 137 -4.56 20.57 6.08
N SER A 138 -5.73 21.04 6.52
CA SER A 138 -6.59 20.30 7.47
C SER A 138 -7.06 18.96 6.92
N HIS A 139 -7.39 18.87 5.62
CA HIS A 139 -7.79 17.62 4.98
C HIS A 139 -6.63 16.60 4.92
N TRP A 140 -5.42 17.05 4.58
CA TRP A 140 -4.23 16.22 4.55
C TRP A 140 -3.83 15.72 5.94
N TRP A 141 -3.85 16.57 6.94
CA TRP A 141 -3.64 16.18 8.34
C TRP A 141 -4.65 15.11 8.77
N GLY A 142 -5.93 15.32 8.54
CA GLY A 142 -6.98 14.36 8.87
C GLY A 142 -6.83 13.04 8.14
N PHE A 143 -6.33 13.03 6.91
CA PHE A 143 -6.02 11.81 6.16
C PHE A 143 -4.88 11.03 6.82
N PHE A 144 -3.74 11.66 7.07
CA PHE A 144 -2.58 10.98 7.63
C PHE A 144 -2.83 10.51 9.07
N GLU A 145 -3.49 11.30 9.88
CA GLU A 145 -3.81 10.92 11.26
C GLU A 145 -4.71 9.68 11.34
N LYS A 146 -5.71 9.57 10.49
CA LYS A 146 -6.63 8.41 10.48
C LYS A 146 -6.12 7.19 9.75
N TYR A 147 -5.19 7.36 8.82
CA TYR A 147 -4.74 6.26 7.95
C TYR A 147 -3.46 5.59 8.43
N PHE A 148 -2.63 6.32 9.21
CA PHE A 148 -1.32 5.84 9.66
C PHE A 148 -1.16 5.78 11.20
N LYS A 149 -2.14 6.22 11.96
CA LYS A 149 -2.28 6.00 13.41
C LYS A 149 -3.37 4.99 13.70
#